data_98d3dd824c6aa08ec1a5277fcadf631b
#
_entry.id   98d3dd824c6aa08ec1a5277fcadf631b
#
_cell.length_a   1.000
_cell.length_b   1.000
_cell.length_c   1.000
_cell.angle_alpha   90.00
_cell.angle_beta   90.00
_cell.angle_gamma   90.00
#
_symmetry.space_group_name_H-M   'P 1'
#
loop_
_entity.id
_entity.type
_entity.pdbx_description
1 polymer ?
#
loop_
_entity_poly.entity_id
_entity_poly.type
_entity_poly.pdbx_seq_one_letter_code
_entity_poly.pdbx_strand_id
1 'polypeptide(L)'
;DTTMSVYNEEKDTVEKVGRLYVMRGKEQIEVDELHSGDIGALAKLSNTSTQDTLSLKDANIIIPKIALPGSVLCMAIKPKGKGDEDKLSAALTKIREEDPTIKMEVNPETKQTLVYGVGEQQLDVMVQKLKAKYKIEVDLTDPIIPYRETIKAKASVRGRYKKQSGGHGQFGDVVMEFEPSYDTTTPVIFEEKIFGGSVPKQYFPAVEKGLQECVQSGVLAGYPVVGLKATLTDGSYHPVDSNEMAFKLAAILAFKEAM
;
A
#
# COMPACT_ATOMS: atom_id res chain seq x y z
N ASP A 1 -29.38 33.61 5.57
CA ASP A 1 -29.25 34.59 4.51
C ASP A 1 -28.18 34.16 3.52
N THR A 2 -28.48 34.23 2.23
CA THR A 2 -27.61 33.81 1.12
C THR A 2 -26.31 34.62 1.00
N THR A 3 -26.19 35.71 1.73
CA THR A 3 -25.00 36.57 1.83
C THR A 3 -24.11 36.21 3.03
N MET A 4 -24.55 35.31 3.90
CA MET A 4 -23.85 34.94 5.13
C MET A 4 -22.66 34.03 4.82
N SER A 5 -21.59 34.19 5.57
CA SER A 5 -20.49 33.23 5.64
C SER A 5 -20.53 32.55 6.99
N VAL A 6 -20.30 31.22 7.00
CA VAL A 6 -20.15 30.44 8.22
C VAL A 6 -18.70 30.00 8.36
N TYR A 7 -18.29 29.80 9.58
CA TYR A 7 -16.93 29.38 9.92
C TYR A 7 -16.94 27.92 10.33
N ASN A 8 -16.01 27.17 9.75
CA ASN A 8 -15.77 25.78 10.15
C ASN A 8 -14.66 25.78 11.21
N GLU A 9 -15.05 25.55 12.44
CA GLU A 9 -14.17 25.63 13.61
C GLU A 9 -13.07 24.54 13.59
N GLU A 10 -13.37 23.34 13.10
CA GLU A 10 -12.40 22.25 13.06
C GLU A 10 -11.29 22.44 12.01
N LYS A 11 -11.57 23.22 10.97
CA LYS A 11 -10.65 23.42 9.83
C LYS A 11 -10.14 24.85 9.69
N ASP A 12 -10.56 25.74 10.59
CA ASP A 12 -10.17 27.17 10.55
C ASP A 12 -10.44 27.81 9.18
N THR A 13 -11.61 27.53 8.60
CA THR A 13 -11.96 27.98 7.26
C THR A 13 -13.33 28.64 7.21
N VAL A 14 -13.49 29.59 6.28
CA VAL A 14 -14.76 30.25 6.03
C VAL A 14 -15.46 29.60 4.85
N GLU A 15 -16.72 29.23 5.04
CA GLU A 15 -17.60 28.73 4.00
C GLU A 15 -18.63 29.78 3.62
N LYS A 16 -18.84 29.98 2.33
CA LYS A 16 -19.88 30.83 1.84
C LYS A 16 -21.22 30.08 1.80
N VAL A 17 -22.21 30.61 2.49
CA VAL A 17 -23.55 30.07 2.41
C VAL A 17 -24.18 30.52 1.09
N GLY A 18 -24.46 29.52 0.25
CA GLY A 18 -25.22 29.75 -0.98
C GLY A 18 -26.72 29.73 -0.69
N ARG A 19 -27.48 28.93 -1.41
CA ARG A 19 -28.90 28.74 -1.18
C ARG A 19 -29.13 27.79 -0.01
N LEU A 20 -30.16 28.11 0.78
CA LEU A 20 -30.64 27.27 1.86
C LEU A 20 -31.81 26.42 1.37
N TYR A 21 -31.86 25.18 1.79
CA TYR A 21 -32.93 24.25 1.39
C TYR A 21 -33.46 23.48 2.59
N VAL A 22 -34.74 23.17 2.53
CA VAL A 22 -35.36 22.11 3.33
C VAL A 22 -35.66 20.94 2.41
N MET A 23 -35.27 19.75 2.83
CA MET A 23 -35.49 18.54 2.04
C MET A 23 -36.86 17.93 2.30
N ARG A 24 -37.64 17.69 1.24
CA ARG A 24 -38.90 16.96 1.30
C ARG A 24 -38.82 15.74 0.39
N GLY A 25 -38.37 14.64 0.95
CA GLY A 25 -38.00 13.45 0.16
C GLY A 25 -36.87 13.77 -0.81
N LYS A 26 -37.15 13.76 -2.13
CA LYS A 26 -36.17 14.11 -3.17
C LYS A 26 -36.21 15.57 -3.59
N GLU A 27 -37.23 16.30 -3.17
CA GLU A 27 -37.41 17.71 -3.53
C GLU A 27 -36.56 18.59 -2.62
N GLN A 28 -35.92 19.58 -3.23
CA GLN A 28 -35.16 20.63 -2.55
C GLN A 28 -36.04 21.91 -2.58
N ILE A 29 -36.57 22.30 -1.42
CA ILE A 29 -37.37 23.51 -1.30
C ILE A 29 -36.46 24.62 -0.81
N GLU A 30 -36.26 25.63 -1.63
CA GLU A 30 -35.45 26.80 -1.30
C GLU A 30 -36.17 27.62 -0.21
N VAL A 31 -35.42 28.05 0.80
CA VAL A 31 -35.91 28.86 1.91
C VAL A 31 -34.93 30.02 2.16
N ASP A 32 -35.47 31.12 2.65
CA ASP A 32 -34.65 32.31 2.92
C ASP A 32 -33.88 32.21 4.24
N GLU A 33 -34.43 31.50 5.22
CA GLU A 33 -33.82 31.33 6.54
C GLU A 33 -34.15 29.96 7.17
N LEU A 34 -33.34 29.56 8.14
CA LEU A 34 -33.55 28.41 9.00
C LEU A 34 -33.52 28.88 10.45
N HIS A 35 -34.45 28.39 11.26
CA HIS A 35 -34.54 28.73 12.67
C HIS A 35 -33.82 27.70 13.56
N SER A 36 -33.61 28.07 14.83
CA SER A 36 -33.03 27.15 15.81
C SER A 36 -33.90 25.91 15.98
N GLY A 37 -33.29 24.74 15.82
CA GLY A 37 -33.96 23.45 15.82
C GLY A 37 -34.30 22.88 14.43
N ASP A 38 -34.21 23.70 13.39
CA ASP A 38 -34.48 23.24 12.02
C ASP A 38 -33.34 22.35 11.47
N ILE A 39 -33.73 21.48 10.55
CA ILE A 39 -32.81 20.68 9.74
C ILE A 39 -32.87 21.19 8.31
N GLY A 40 -31.78 21.79 7.86
CA GLY A 40 -31.65 22.30 6.50
C GLY A 40 -30.50 21.70 5.73
N ALA A 41 -30.41 22.04 4.46
CA ALA A 41 -29.33 21.60 3.59
C ALA A 41 -28.63 22.80 2.94
N LEU A 42 -27.33 22.72 2.89
CA LEU A 42 -26.44 23.63 2.19
C LEU A 42 -25.72 22.85 1.07
N ALA A 43 -25.49 23.50 -0.05
CA ALA A 43 -24.79 22.92 -1.17
C ALA A 43 -23.47 23.66 -1.42
N LYS A 44 -22.50 22.94 -2.04
CA LYS A 44 -21.21 23.49 -2.49
C LYS A 44 -20.28 23.97 -1.36
N LEU A 45 -20.35 23.34 -0.20
CA LEU A 45 -19.34 23.54 0.84
C LEU A 45 -18.04 22.81 0.41
N SER A 46 -16.92 23.54 0.43
CA SER A 46 -15.64 23.03 -0.11
C SER A 46 -14.78 22.36 0.95
N ASN A 47 -14.88 22.82 2.20
CA ASN A 47 -14.01 22.40 3.29
C ASN A 47 -14.76 21.70 4.42
N THR A 48 -16.08 21.64 4.37
CA THR A 48 -16.91 21.05 5.42
C THR A 48 -17.13 19.55 5.18
N SER A 49 -16.91 18.76 6.19
CA SER A 49 -17.13 17.31 6.20
C SER A 49 -18.22 16.93 7.20
N THR A 50 -18.66 15.67 7.13
CA THR A 50 -19.63 15.10 8.08
C THR A 50 -19.14 15.28 9.52
N GLN A 51 -20.01 15.75 10.41
CA GLN A 51 -19.75 16.05 11.83
C GLN A 51 -18.89 17.30 12.09
N ASP A 52 -18.57 18.12 11.09
CA ASP A 52 -17.94 19.41 11.36
C ASP A 52 -18.97 20.40 11.91
N THR A 53 -18.54 21.28 12.80
CA THR A 53 -19.37 22.35 13.36
C THR A 53 -19.22 23.61 12.52
N LEU A 54 -20.35 24.18 12.13
CA LEU A 54 -20.41 25.49 11.46
C LEU A 54 -20.96 26.51 12.41
N SER A 55 -20.26 27.61 12.61
CA SER A 55 -20.64 28.70 13.54
C SER A 55 -20.41 30.07 12.93
N LEU A 56 -20.66 31.10 13.68
CA LEU A 56 -20.17 32.44 13.38
C LEU A 56 -18.67 32.49 13.77
N LYS A 57 -17.89 33.22 13.00
CA LYS A 57 -16.51 33.50 13.35
C LYS A 57 -16.48 34.16 14.75
N ASP A 58 -15.59 33.71 15.60
CA ASP A 58 -15.46 34.17 17.00
C ASP A 58 -16.49 33.56 17.99
N ALA A 59 -17.35 32.66 17.55
CA ALA A 59 -18.28 31.99 18.47
C ALA A 59 -17.56 30.91 19.33
N ASN A 60 -16.45 30.37 18.86
CA ASN A 60 -15.62 29.34 19.56
C ASN A 60 -16.43 28.14 20.08
N ILE A 61 -17.43 27.72 19.29
CA ILE A 61 -18.31 26.61 19.65
C ILE A 61 -17.97 25.42 18.78
N ILE A 62 -17.56 24.31 19.41
CA ILE A 62 -17.36 23.01 18.74
C ILE A 62 -18.28 21.99 19.40
N ILE A 63 -19.14 21.38 18.58
CA ILE A 63 -20.02 20.29 19.04
C ILE A 63 -19.21 19.00 19.00
N PRO A 64 -19.15 18.23 20.12
CA PRO A 64 -18.41 16.98 20.15
C PRO A 64 -18.86 16.00 19.07
N LYS A 65 -17.89 15.42 18.33
CA LYS A 65 -18.19 14.44 17.29
C LYS A 65 -18.70 13.14 17.91
N ILE A 66 -19.66 12.52 17.24
CA ILE A 66 -20.20 11.22 17.64
C ILE A 66 -19.13 10.16 17.36
N ALA A 67 -18.82 9.31 18.35
CA ALA A 67 -17.91 8.19 18.17
C ALA A 67 -18.57 7.16 17.25
N LEU A 68 -18.00 6.98 16.05
CA LEU A 68 -18.48 6.01 15.08
C LEU A 68 -17.79 4.66 15.29
N PRO A 69 -18.46 3.52 15.01
CA PRO A 69 -17.84 2.21 15.08
C PRO A 69 -16.67 2.10 14.09
N GLY A 70 -15.64 1.36 14.49
CA GLY A 70 -14.53 1.04 13.61
C GLY A 70 -14.94 0.05 12.51
N SER A 71 -14.34 0.18 11.33
CA SER A 71 -14.51 -0.79 10.26
C SER A 71 -13.78 -2.10 10.61
N VAL A 72 -14.47 -3.23 10.55
CA VAL A 72 -13.93 -4.56 10.91
C VAL A 72 -13.86 -5.53 9.73
N LEU A 73 -14.58 -5.25 8.64
CA LEU A 73 -14.57 -6.06 7.42
C LEU A 73 -13.80 -5.33 6.33
N CYS A 74 -12.85 -6.04 5.71
CA CYS A 74 -12.08 -5.56 4.56
C CYS A 74 -12.37 -6.43 3.35
N MET A 75 -12.72 -5.83 2.21
CA MET A 75 -12.89 -6.50 0.93
C MET A 75 -12.14 -5.76 -0.17
N ALA A 76 -11.65 -6.50 -1.17
CA ALA A 76 -11.10 -5.91 -2.38
C ALA A 76 -12.25 -5.61 -3.36
N ILE A 77 -12.27 -4.39 -3.91
CA ILE A 77 -13.28 -3.96 -4.87
C ILE A 77 -12.66 -3.77 -6.26
N LYS A 78 -13.35 -4.30 -7.28
CA LYS A 78 -12.92 -4.17 -8.67
C LYS A 78 -14.11 -3.82 -9.55
N PRO A 79 -13.99 -2.83 -10.47
CA PRO A 79 -15.04 -2.56 -11.44
C PRO A 79 -15.12 -3.68 -12.49
N LYS A 80 -16.34 -3.99 -12.95
CA LYS A 80 -16.57 -4.95 -14.04
C LYS A 80 -16.25 -4.36 -15.41
N GLY A 81 -16.49 -3.05 -15.57
CA GLY A 81 -16.19 -2.32 -16.80
C GLY A 81 -14.72 -1.91 -16.88
N LYS A 82 -14.10 -2.15 -18.05
CA LYS A 82 -12.75 -1.64 -18.33
C LYS A 82 -12.76 -0.11 -18.38
N GLY A 83 -11.87 0.55 -17.64
CA GLY A 83 -11.75 2.01 -17.61
C GLY A 83 -12.69 2.70 -16.63
N ASP A 84 -13.39 1.95 -15.78
CA ASP A 84 -14.23 2.52 -14.72
C ASP A 84 -13.48 2.73 -13.39
N GLU A 85 -12.17 2.52 -13.33
CA GLU A 85 -11.34 2.64 -12.12
C GLU A 85 -11.40 4.07 -11.56
N ASP A 86 -11.22 5.08 -12.42
CA ASP A 86 -11.25 6.49 -11.99
C ASP A 86 -12.65 6.91 -11.53
N LYS A 87 -13.69 6.45 -12.23
CA LYS A 87 -15.08 6.70 -11.84
C LYS A 87 -15.41 6.03 -10.51
N LEU A 88 -14.93 4.80 -10.30
CA LEU A 88 -15.09 4.08 -9.05
C LEU A 88 -14.43 4.83 -7.89
N SER A 89 -13.19 5.28 -8.07
CA SER A 89 -12.45 6.05 -7.05
C SER A 89 -13.20 7.33 -6.67
N ALA A 90 -13.68 8.08 -7.67
CA ALA A 90 -14.48 9.29 -7.44
C ALA A 90 -15.82 9.00 -6.74
N ALA A 91 -16.50 7.91 -7.10
CA ALA A 91 -17.74 7.50 -6.47
C ALA A 91 -17.54 7.05 -5.01
N LEU A 92 -16.50 6.27 -4.74
CA LEU A 92 -16.15 5.82 -3.40
C LEU A 92 -15.77 7.01 -2.49
N THR A 93 -15.07 8.02 -3.02
CA THR A 93 -14.78 9.25 -2.27
C THR A 93 -16.06 9.93 -1.81
N LYS A 94 -17.06 10.07 -2.70
CA LYS A 94 -18.36 10.66 -2.33
C LYS A 94 -19.15 9.80 -1.34
N ILE A 95 -19.11 8.48 -1.47
CA ILE A 95 -19.77 7.57 -0.53
C ILE A 95 -19.13 7.69 0.86
N ARG A 96 -17.80 7.83 0.94
CA ARG A 96 -17.08 8.05 2.19
C ARG A 96 -17.42 9.39 2.85
N GLU A 97 -17.70 10.42 2.07
CA GLU A 97 -18.20 11.71 2.59
C GLU A 97 -19.61 11.57 3.21
N GLU A 98 -20.47 10.72 2.61
CA GLU A 98 -21.81 10.42 3.13
C GLU A 98 -21.74 9.51 4.39
N ASP A 99 -20.79 8.56 4.43
CA ASP A 99 -20.63 7.59 5.53
C ASP A 99 -19.16 7.45 5.94
N PRO A 100 -18.74 8.15 7.00
CA PRO A 100 -17.37 8.13 7.49
C PRO A 100 -16.90 6.78 8.06
N THR A 101 -17.80 5.82 8.27
CA THR A 101 -17.46 4.46 8.70
C THR A 101 -16.89 3.61 7.55
N ILE A 102 -17.11 4.02 6.31
CA ILE A 102 -16.52 3.39 5.13
C ILE A 102 -15.14 4.00 4.89
N LYS A 103 -14.12 3.15 4.83
CA LYS A 103 -12.76 3.57 4.47
C LYS A 103 -12.36 2.94 3.15
N MET A 104 -11.42 3.58 2.47
CA MET A 104 -10.87 3.10 1.20
C MET A 104 -9.36 3.35 1.19
N GLU A 105 -8.62 2.36 0.73
CA GLU A 105 -7.18 2.51 0.46
C GLU A 105 -6.78 1.69 -0.77
N VAL A 106 -5.66 2.06 -1.38
CA VAL A 106 -5.03 1.25 -2.43
C VAL A 106 -3.82 0.58 -1.83
N ASN A 107 -3.82 -0.76 -1.80
CA ASN A 107 -2.67 -1.51 -1.34
C ASN A 107 -1.52 -1.36 -2.35
N PRO A 108 -0.37 -0.78 -1.97
CA PRO A 108 0.72 -0.50 -2.90
C PRO A 108 1.39 -1.76 -3.45
N GLU A 109 1.30 -2.87 -2.74
CA GLU A 109 1.92 -4.14 -3.10
C GLU A 109 1.02 -4.98 -4.01
N THR A 110 -0.20 -5.25 -3.58
CA THR A 110 -1.16 -6.07 -4.33
C THR A 110 -1.88 -5.29 -5.43
N LYS A 111 -1.74 -3.95 -5.44
CA LYS A 111 -2.44 -3.02 -6.36
C LYS A 111 -3.97 -3.12 -6.29
N GLN A 112 -4.49 -3.74 -5.25
CA GLN A 112 -5.93 -3.83 -5.03
C GLN A 112 -6.46 -2.56 -4.37
N THR A 113 -7.63 -2.13 -4.79
CA THR A 113 -8.43 -1.17 -4.04
C THR A 113 -9.19 -1.91 -2.96
N LEU A 114 -8.91 -1.57 -1.71
CA LEU A 114 -9.55 -2.16 -0.54
C LEU A 114 -10.60 -1.22 0.02
N VAL A 115 -11.75 -1.77 0.39
CA VAL A 115 -12.83 -1.06 1.08
C VAL A 115 -13.08 -1.71 2.42
N TYR A 116 -13.27 -0.87 3.43
CA TYR A 116 -13.52 -1.31 4.80
C TYR A 116 -14.88 -0.84 5.23
N GLY A 117 -15.61 -1.70 5.90
CA GLY A 117 -16.93 -1.42 6.46
C GLY A 117 -17.14 -2.08 7.81
N VAL A 118 -18.23 -1.75 8.45
CA VAL A 118 -18.63 -2.34 9.74
C VAL A 118 -19.10 -3.78 9.57
N GLY A 119 -19.58 -4.18 8.38
CA GLY A 119 -20.02 -5.54 8.08
C GLY A 119 -20.49 -5.70 6.63
N GLU A 120 -20.84 -6.93 6.26
CA GLU A 120 -21.23 -7.31 4.89
C GLU A 120 -22.41 -6.48 4.37
N GLN A 121 -23.47 -6.33 5.15
CA GLN A 121 -24.64 -5.55 4.72
C GLN A 121 -24.30 -4.10 4.34
N GLN A 122 -23.38 -3.46 5.05
CA GLN A 122 -22.97 -2.09 4.71
C GLN A 122 -22.24 -2.06 3.35
N LEU A 123 -21.35 -3.02 3.11
CA LEU A 123 -20.65 -3.13 1.82
C LEU A 123 -21.62 -3.47 0.69
N ASP A 124 -22.62 -4.32 0.91
CA ASP A 124 -23.67 -4.61 -0.06
C ASP A 124 -24.49 -3.36 -0.41
N VAL A 125 -24.88 -2.57 0.58
CA VAL A 125 -25.57 -1.28 0.37
C VAL A 125 -24.66 -0.33 -0.43
N MET A 126 -23.37 -0.28 -0.15
CA MET A 126 -22.40 0.50 -0.90
C MET A 126 -22.37 0.06 -2.37
N VAL A 127 -22.31 -1.25 -2.65
CA VAL A 127 -22.35 -1.80 -4.01
C VAL A 127 -23.65 -1.43 -4.73
N GLN A 128 -24.79 -1.52 -4.04
CA GLN A 128 -26.08 -1.10 -4.60
C GLN A 128 -26.11 0.40 -4.91
N LYS A 129 -25.54 1.26 -4.04
CA LYS A 129 -25.41 2.70 -4.29
C LYS A 129 -24.52 2.98 -5.52
N LEU A 130 -23.39 2.27 -5.67
CA LEU A 130 -22.51 2.37 -6.84
C LEU A 130 -23.29 2.06 -8.13
N LYS A 131 -24.06 0.99 -8.14
CA LYS A 131 -24.88 0.60 -9.30
C LYS A 131 -26.03 1.59 -9.56
N ALA A 132 -26.80 1.94 -8.54
CA ALA A 132 -28.02 2.76 -8.70
C ALA A 132 -27.71 4.21 -9.02
N LYS A 133 -26.77 4.84 -8.25
CA LYS A 133 -26.47 6.28 -8.32
C LYS A 133 -25.39 6.59 -9.33
N TYR A 134 -24.33 5.78 -9.38
CA TYR A 134 -23.12 6.04 -10.17
C TYR A 134 -23.03 5.21 -11.46
N LYS A 135 -23.92 4.22 -11.63
CA LYS A 135 -23.95 3.31 -12.81
C LYS A 135 -22.67 2.51 -12.96
N ILE A 136 -22.04 2.13 -11.87
CA ILE A 136 -20.82 1.34 -11.82
C ILE A 136 -21.17 -0.03 -11.23
N GLU A 137 -20.89 -1.09 -11.96
CA GLU A 137 -20.97 -2.46 -11.45
C GLU A 137 -19.60 -2.91 -10.98
N VAL A 138 -19.56 -3.51 -9.79
CA VAL A 138 -18.34 -3.94 -9.13
C VAL A 138 -18.45 -5.36 -8.63
N ASP A 139 -17.30 -6.01 -8.44
CA ASP A 139 -17.16 -7.26 -7.70
C ASP A 139 -16.42 -6.98 -6.39
N LEU A 140 -16.91 -7.58 -5.31
CA LEU A 140 -16.19 -7.67 -4.03
C LEU A 140 -15.55 -9.06 -3.95
N THR A 141 -14.28 -9.10 -3.58
CA THR A 141 -13.51 -10.34 -3.38
C THR A 141 -12.68 -10.26 -2.13
N ASP A 142 -12.20 -11.38 -1.64
CA ASP A 142 -11.26 -11.38 -0.54
C ASP A 142 -9.96 -10.64 -0.91
N PRO A 143 -9.38 -9.86 0.03
CA PRO A 143 -8.10 -9.20 -0.19
C PRO A 143 -6.99 -10.23 -0.36
N ILE A 144 -6.06 -9.97 -1.27
CA ILE A 144 -4.84 -10.77 -1.41
C ILE A 144 -3.95 -10.50 -0.20
N ILE A 145 -3.57 -11.55 0.51
CA ILE A 145 -2.63 -11.46 1.63
C ILE A 145 -1.20 -11.39 1.06
N PRO A 146 -0.45 -10.32 1.31
CA PRO A 146 0.93 -10.21 0.85
C PRO A 146 1.85 -11.06 1.72
N TYR A 147 1.99 -12.35 1.37
CA TYR A 147 2.88 -13.27 2.06
C TYR A 147 4.35 -12.85 1.91
N ARG A 148 5.17 -13.31 2.83
CA ARG A 148 6.63 -13.19 2.83
C ARG A 148 7.26 -14.55 3.03
N GLU A 149 8.42 -14.74 2.41
CA GLU A 149 9.28 -15.91 2.67
C GLU A 149 10.36 -15.52 3.68
N THR A 150 10.85 -16.50 4.44
CA THR A 150 11.96 -16.30 5.36
C THR A 150 12.68 -17.61 5.62
N ILE A 151 13.92 -17.54 6.04
CA ILE A 151 14.71 -18.71 6.47
C ILE A 151 14.54 -18.93 7.98
N LYS A 152 14.44 -20.18 8.40
CA LYS A 152 14.29 -20.56 9.82
C LYS A 152 15.55 -21.12 10.46
N ALA A 153 16.45 -21.64 9.68
CA ALA A 153 17.69 -22.26 10.11
C ALA A 153 18.89 -21.67 9.38
N LYS A 154 20.08 -21.82 9.96
CA LYS A 154 21.32 -21.44 9.30
C LYS A 154 21.64 -22.44 8.19
N ALA A 155 22.00 -21.94 7.02
CA ALA A 155 22.48 -22.71 5.89
C ALA A 155 23.84 -22.19 5.42
N SER A 156 24.75 -23.09 5.06
CA SER A 156 26.05 -22.75 4.44
C SER A 156 26.09 -23.42 3.07
N VAL A 157 26.17 -22.62 2.03
CA VAL A 157 26.07 -23.09 0.65
C VAL A 157 27.16 -22.49 -0.24
N ARG A 158 27.50 -23.19 -1.31
CA ARG A 158 28.44 -22.71 -2.31
C ARG A 158 27.76 -22.48 -3.64
N GLY A 159 27.67 -21.24 -4.05
CA GLY A 159 27.16 -20.86 -5.37
C GLY A 159 28.31 -20.73 -6.37
N ARG A 160 28.29 -21.50 -7.42
CA ARG A 160 29.31 -21.47 -8.47
C ARG A 160 28.68 -21.27 -9.84
N TYR A 161 29.04 -20.18 -10.47
CA TYR A 161 28.67 -19.90 -11.85
C TYR A 161 29.87 -20.00 -12.76
N LYS A 162 29.81 -20.96 -13.71
CA LYS A 162 30.85 -21.16 -14.72
C LYS A 162 30.21 -21.31 -16.08
N LYS A 163 30.56 -20.45 -17.02
CA LYS A 163 30.12 -20.54 -18.41
C LYS A 163 31.32 -20.31 -19.33
N GLN A 164 31.48 -21.19 -20.28
CA GLN A 164 32.55 -21.10 -21.28
C GLN A 164 31.92 -21.34 -22.64
N SER A 165 31.91 -20.30 -23.47
CA SER A 165 31.32 -20.33 -24.81
C SER A 165 32.25 -19.56 -25.75
N GLY A 166 33.36 -20.19 -26.15
CA GLY A 166 34.35 -19.64 -27.12
C GLY A 166 34.87 -18.22 -26.74
N GLY A 167 36.17 -18.10 -26.46
CA GLY A 167 36.79 -16.86 -26.01
C GLY A 167 36.85 -16.70 -24.49
N HIS A 168 36.66 -15.50 -23.96
CA HIS A 168 36.64 -15.23 -22.51
C HIS A 168 35.46 -15.94 -21.84
N GLY A 169 35.76 -16.73 -20.81
CA GLY A 169 34.77 -17.41 -19.99
C GLY A 169 34.09 -16.46 -18.97
N GLN A 170 33.15 -16.98 -18.21
CA GLN A 170 32.55 -16.31 -17.04
C GLN A 170 32.73 -17.24 -15.83
N PHE A 171 33.33 -16.71 -14.77
CA PHE A 171 33.58 -17.49 -13.55
C PHE A 171 33.28 -16.65 -12.31
N GLY A 172 32.42 -17.16 -11.45
CA GLY A 172 32.13 -16.63 -10.11
C GLY A 172 31.88 -17.78 -9.15
N ASP A 173 32.46 -17.70 -7.96
CA ASP A 173 32.37 -18.76 -6.97
C ASP A 173 32.38 -18.13 -5.58
N VAL A 174 31.31 -18.35 -4.84
CA VAL A 174 31.09 -17.80 -3.51
C VAL A 174 30.64 -18.87 -2.54
N VAL A 175 31.12 -18.81 -1.31
CA VAL A 175 30.61 -19.59 -0.19
C VAL A 175 29.90 -18.61 0.73
N MET A 176 28.63 -18.87 0.98
CA MET A 176 27.76 -17.98 1.73
C MET A 176 27.08 -18.70 2.88
N GLU A 177 26.99 -18.01 4.00
CA GLU A 177 26.18 -18.42 5.13
C GLU A 177 24.92 -17.56 5.16
N PHE A 178 23.77 -18.22 5.26
CA PHE A 178 22.47 -17.59 5.39
C PHE A 178 21.89 -17.94 6.76
N GLU A 179 21.39 -16.93 7.48
CA GLU A 179 20.78 -17.11 8.79
C GLU A 179 19.62 -16.11 9.01
N PRO A 180 18.66 -16.43 9.90
CA PRO A 180 17.61 -15.47 10.26
C PRO A 180 18.22 -14.22 10.90
N SER A 181 17.80 -13.03 10.42
CA SER A 181 18.16 -11.76 11.04
C SER A 181 17.16 -11.30 12.11
N TYR A 182 15.95 -11.88 12.12
CA TYR A 182 14.81 -11.45 12.94
C TYR A 182 14.35 -10.00 12.70
N ASP A 183 15.00 -9.27 11.81
CA ASP A 183 14.58 -7.93 11.36
C ASP A 183 13.77 -8.07 10.07
N THR A 184 12.45 -7.94 10.17
CA THR A 184 11.55 -8.04 9.02
C THR A 184 11.42 -6.73 8.23
N THR A 185 12.04 -5.65 8.70
CA THR A 185 12.01 -4.34 8.01
C THR A 185 13.06 -4.28 6.91
N THR A 186 14.19 -4.97 7.11
CA THR A 186 15.28 -5.06 6.14
C THR A 186 15.22 -6.42 5.43
N PRO A 187 14.99 -6.47 4.12
CA PRO A 187 14.89 -7.73 3.38
C PRO A 187 16.11 -8.62 3.54
N VAL A 188 17.32 -8.07 3.34
CA VAL A 188 18.58 -8.78 3.49
C VAL A 188 19.65 -7.88 4.11
N ILE A 189 20.37 -8.41 5.10
CA ILE A 189 21.57 -7.81 5.67
C ILE A 189 22.75 -8.54 5.07
N PHE A 190 23.62 -7.83 4.34
CA PHE A 190 24.82 -8.40 3.76
C PHE A 190 26.05 -8.11 4.63
N GLU A 191 26.82 -9.14 4.94
CA GLU A 191 28.11 -9.04 5.61
C GLU A 191 29.19 -9.78 4.80
N GLU A 192 30.44 -9.35 4.95
CA GLU A 192 31.58 -10.05 4.40
C GLU A 192 32.55 -10.47 5.51
N LYS A 193 33.07 -11.69 5.41
CA LYS A 193 34.06 -12.27 6.33
C LYS A 193 35.12 -13.05 5.55
N ILE A 194 35.54 -12.47 4.42
CA ILE A 194 36.57 -13.08 3.57
C ILE A 194 37.93 -13.03 4.26
N PHE A 195 38.58 -14.15 4.36
CA PHE A 195 39.95 -14.28 4.83
C PHE A 195 40.90 -14.62 3.69
N GLY A 196 42.10 -14.03 3.65
CA GLY A 196 43.13 -14.37 2.65
C GLY A 196 42.87 -13.85 1.22
N GLY A 197 41.80 -13.07 0.99
CA GLY A 197 41.54 -12.45 -0.33
C GLY A 197 41.05 -13.45 -1.39
N SER A 198 40.39 -14.53 -0.99
CA SER A 198 39.84 -15.55 -1.89
C SER A 198 38.82 -15.00 -2.88
N VAL A 199 38.09 -13.94 -2.49
CA VAL A 199 37.26 -13.12 -3.39
C VAL A 199 37.75 -11.67 -3.33
N PRO A 200 38.14 -11.07 -4.47
CA PRO A 200 38.54 -9.67 -4.53
C PRO A 200 37.40 -8.73 -4.12
N LYS A 201 37.73 -7.69 -3.33
CA LYS A 201 36.75 -6.73 -2.77
C LYS A 201 35.88 -6.05 -3.83
N GLN A 202 36.40 -5.85 -5.03
CA GLN A 202 35.65 -5.26 -6.15
C GLN A 202 34.39 -6.02 -6.54
N TYR A 203 34.27 -7.31 -6.19
CA TYR A 203 33.11 -8.14 -6.50
C TYR A 203 32.07 -8.19 -5.39
N PHE A 204 32.34 -7.68 -4.19
CA PHE A 204 31.39 -7.66 -3.08
C PHE A 204 30.10 -6.91 -3.41
N PRO A 205 30.14 -5.73 -4.06
CA PRO A 205 28.91 -5.03 -4.46
C PRO A 205 28.06 -5.83 -5.46
N ALA A 206 28.71 -6.64 -6.31
CA ALA A 206 27.99 -7.49 -7.26
C ALA A 206 27.29 -8.66 -6.57
N VAL A 207 27.92 -9.27 -5.55
CA VAL A 207 27.31 -10.29 -4.70
C VAL A 207 26.11 -9.73 -3.97
N GLU A 208 26.27 -8.59 -3.29
CA GLU A 208 25.19 -7.89 -2.59
C GLU A 208 24.01 -7.56 -3.50
N LYS A 209 24.30 -7.00 -4.68
CA LYS A 209 23.26 -6.68 -5.69
C LYS A 209 22.52 -7.94 -6.14
N GLY A 210 23.21 -9.07 -6.29
CA GLY A 210 22.59 -10.36 -6.60
C GLY A 210 21.59 -10.80 -5.53
N LEU A 211 21.94 -10.64 -4.26
CA LEU A 211 21.05 -10.94 -3.14
C LEU A 211 19.85 -9.99 -3.07
N GLN A 212 20.09 -8.68 -3.24
CA GLN A 212 19.01 -7.68 -3.25
C GLN A 212 17.97 -7.92 -4.35
N GLU A 213 18.39 -8.45 -5.50
CA GLU A 213 17.46 -8.85 -6.56
C GLU A 213 16.71 -10.15 -6.20
N CYS A 214 17.40 -11.14 -5.63
CA CYS A 214 16.77 -12.40 -5.26
C CYS A 214 15.69 -12.27 -4.19
N VAL A 215 15.90 -11.40 -3.19
CA VAL A 215 14.92 -11.22 -2.11
C VAL A 215 13.60 -10.60 -2.57
N GLN A 216 13.55 -10.03 -3.78
CA GLN A 216 12.30 -9.54 -4.35
C GLN A 216 11.35 -10.67 -4.77
N SER A 217 11.88 -11.86 -5.03
CA SER A 217 11.08 -13.01 -5.43
C SER A 217 11.72 -14.29 -4.86
N GLY A 218 11.15 -14.80 -3.79
CA GLY A 218 11.63 -15.98 -3.09
C GLY A 218 11.49 -17.26 -3.91
N VAL A 219 12.11 -18.33 -3.42
CA VAL A 219 12.25 -19.59 -4.14
C VAL A 219 11.05 -20.52 -3.94
N LEU A 220 10.37 -20.43 -2.79
CA LEU A 220 9.30 -21.36 -2.43
C LEU A 220 8.01 -21.08 -3.20
N ALA A 221 7.54 -19.85 -3.18
CA ALA A 221 6.27 -19.44 -3.79
C ALA A 221 6.35 -18.09 -4.55
N GLY A 222 7.56 -17.53 -4.65
CA GLY A 222 7.80 -16.28 -5.36
C GLY A 222 7.46 -15.02 -4.56
N TYR A 223 7.19 -15.13 -3.26
CA TYR A 223 6.96 -13.97 -2.41
C TYR A 223 8.27 -13.30 -1.98
N PRO A 224 8.28 -11.98 -1.71
CA PRO A 224 9.47 -11.31 -1.22
C PRO A 224 10.02 -11.94 0.06
N VAL A 225 11.34 -12.08 0.14
CA VAL A 225 12.04 -12.61 1.31
C VAL A 225 12.35 -11.50 2.28
N VAL A 226 12.17 -11.75 3.58
CA VAL A 226 12.46 -10.82 4.66
C VAL A 226 13.21 -11.53 5.79
N GLY A 227 13.92 -10.73 6.61
CA GLY A 227 14.57 -11.24 7.81
C GLY A 227 15.75 -12.16 7.49
N LEU A 228 16.47 -11.89 6.40
CA LEU A 228 17.62 -12.68 5.96
C LEU A 228 18.93 -11.95 6.26
N LYS A 229 19.88 -12.66 6.85
CA LYS A 229 21.28 -12.24 6.93
C LYS A 229 22.11 -13.15 6.07
N ALA A 230 22.89 -12.58 5.18
CA ALA A 230 23.76 -13.29 4.24
C ALA A 230 25.20 -12.86 4.45
N THR A 231 26.07 -13.79 4.79
CA THR A 231 27.49 -13.54 5.04
C THR A 231 28.33 -14.23 3.97
N LEU A 232 29.13 -13.47 3.22
CA LEU A 232 30.10 -14.00 2.29
C LEU A 232 31.35 -14.44 3.09
N THR A 233 31.61 -15.73 3.14
CA THR A 233 32.69 -16.31 3.99
C THR A 233 33.91 -16.75 3.22
N ASP A 234 33.74 -17.25 1.97
CA ASP A 234 34.83 -17.73 1.13
C ASP A 234 34.41 -17.70 -0.36
N GLY A 235 35.28 -18.11 -1.22
CA GLY A 235 35.02 -18.25 -2.64
C GLY A 235 36.32 -18.50 -3.43
N SER A 236 36.23 -18.33 -4.73
CA SER A 236 37.40 -18.29 -5.60
C SER A 236 37.15 -17.42 -6.82
N TYR A 237 38.22 -16.92 -7.41
CA TYR A 237 38.16 -16.14 -8.63
C TYR A 237 39.16 -16.66 -9.67
N HIS A 238 38.90 -16.35 -10.94
CA HIS A 238 39.80 -16.63 -12.03
C HIS A 238 40.29 -15.29 -12.62
N PRO A 239 41.63 -15.08 -12.75
CA PRO A 239 42.15 -13.77 -13.14
C PRO A 239 41.64 -13.22 -14.48
N VAL A 240 41.21 -14.08 -15.39
CA VAL A 240 40.76 -13.73 -16.75
C VAL A 240 39.24 -13.79 -16.89
N ASP A 241 38.61 -14.83 -16.29
CA ASP A 241 37.18 -15.13 -16.54
C ASP A 241 36.23 -14.55 -15.46
N SER A 242 36.76 -14.05 -14.35
CA SER A 242 35.95 -13.47 -13.30
C SER A 242 35.51 -12.04 -13.63
N ASN A 243 34.22 -11.80 -13.45
CA ASN A 243 33.62 -10.48 -13.63
C ASN A 243 32.44 -10.30 -12.65
N GLU A 244 31.95 -9.07 -12.52
CA GLU A 244 30.85 -8.72 -11.62
C GLU A 244 29.56 -9.54 -11.89
N MET A 245 29.23 -9.74 -13.16
CA MET A 245 28.03 -10.50 -13.55
C MET A 245 28.14 -11.96 -13.09
N ALA A 246 29.32 -12.58 -13.21
CA ALA A 246 29.52 -13.96 -12.78
C ALA A 246 29.40 -14.11 -11.25
N PHE A 247 29.93 -13.16 -10.47
CA PHE A 247 29.76 -13.16 -9.01
C PHE A 247 28.33 -12.86 -8.58
N LYS A 248 27.64 -11.97 -9.27
CA LYS A 248 26.20 -11.76 -9.07
C LYS A 248 25.40 -13.03 -9.28
N LEU A 249 25.65 -13.76 -10.39
CA LEU A 249 24.98 -15.01 -10.69
C LEU A 249 25.34 -16.13 -9.71
N ALA A 250 26.60 -16.18 -9.25
CA ALA A 250 27.02 -17.11 -8.22
C ALA A 250 26.28 -16.88 -6.88
N ALA A 251 26.11 -15.63 -6.48
CA ALA A 251 25.31 -15.27 -5.31
C ALA A 251 23.84 -15.67 -5.45
N ILE A 252 23.25 -15.47 -6.64
CA ILE A 252 21.88 -15.90 -6.95
C ILE A 252 21.74 -17.43 -6.84
N LEU A 253 22.73 -18.19 -7.30
CA LEU A 253 22.73 -19.65 -7.17
C LEU A 253 22.84 -20.08 -5.72
N ALA A 254 23.74 -19.48 -4.94
CA ALA A 254 23.86 -19.74 -3.50
C ALA A 254 22.57 -19.47 -2.75
N PHE A 255 21.92 -18.33 -3.02
CA PHE A 255 20.64 -17.98 -2.43
C PHE A 255 19.55 -19.02 -2.76
N LYS A 256 19.44 -19.43 -4.02
CA LYS A 256 18.44 -20.42 -4.45
C LYS A 256 18.63 -21.80 -3.82
N GLU A 257 19.85 -22.15 -3.48
CA GLU A 257 20.16 -23.44 -2.83
C GLU A 257 19.91 -23.38 -1.31
N ALA A 258 20.06 -22.19 -0.72
CA ALA A 258 19.88 -21.99 0.72
C ALA A 258 18.41 -21.90 1.15
N MET A 259 17.53 -21.37 0.28
CA MET A 259 16.10 -21.12 0.55
C MET A 259 15.23 -22.33 0.24
#